data_a7a34018be4cd93adfa56814bb18451d
#
_entry.id   a7a34018be4cd93adfa56814bb18451d
#
_cell.length_a   1.000
_cell.length_b   1.000
_cell.length_c   1.000
_cell.angle_alpha   90.00
_cell.angle_beta   90.00
_cell.angle_gamma   90.00
#
_symmetry.space_group_name_H-M   'P 1'
#
loop_
_entity.id
_entity.type
_entity.pdbx_description
1 polymer ?
#
loop_
_entity_poly.entity_id
_entity_poly.type
_entity_poly.pdbx_seq_one_letter_code
_entity_poly.pdbx_strand_id
1 'polypeptide(L)'
;MPQYDVARYLGIDAAQQPAFSPDGERLTFVRDTTGTPQIWTLDEAGAPPTRLTAFEERISFVDWSPTRDEFVFGMDRGSDERDQLFRYDAADGTTHGLTERPEAIHGWGGWSPDGDQFAFTSNRRDAQAFDVYVQARDGGPDDAERVFESDGWLEVLGWSPDGERLALREAHASFDQELSVLDLETGEARVVTPEGEASYDCVAFGPDGDALYLVTNHDADTSYLGRLDLESGTIAGVADGGEWNLEEFVFDRDSRTVVYGRNVDGYSELYAGELTDETAVDATEVDLREGVATDVTLGPDGERFAFTFSANDEPFGVYVGELASDDDCAATAEPTRWTPLDTVGIPRSTFRDAETVRYESFDGREIPAYWTLPEDAEPGATPAIVDIHGGPEHQRRPWFYPTKQFFLNEGYAVLEPNVRGSSGYGKAYTHLDDREKRMDSVKDIRAAVDWLYEQEEVDPDRIVAYGRSYGGFMVLAAITEYPDVWAAAVEFVGIADFETFLENTGEWRRDHRSAEYGSLENRELLRAISPIHDVDRIQCPLFVQHGANDPRVPVGETEQIVERVRERGVPVEKLVFEDEGHHTTTRSNLVEEFERIRAFLDEHV
;
A
#
# COMPACT_ATOMS: atom_id res chain seq x y z
N MET A 1 9.44 -26.22 -17.31
CA MET A 1 9.26 -26.45 -15.84
C MET A 1 8.01 -27.29 -15.55
N PRO A 2 7.86 -27.94 -14.36
CA PRO A 2 6.55 -28.46 -13.95
C PRO A 2 5.56 -27.30 -13.84
N GLN A 3 4.38 -27.44 -14.43
CA GLN A 3 3.28 -26.49 -14.28
C GLN A 3 2.55 -26.78 -12.97
N TYR A 4 2.21 -25.72 -12.24
CA TYR A 4 1.46 -25.78 -10.99
C TYR A 4 0.18 -24.97 -11.14
N ASP A 5 -0.92 -25.47 -10.58
CA ASP A 5 -2.20 -24.76 -10.60
C ASP A 5 -2.10 -23.41 -9.88
N VAL A 6 -2.83 -22.40 -10.34
CA VAL A 6 -2.86 -21.06 -9.75
C VAL A 6 -3.24 -21.10 -8.26
N ALA A 7 -4.15 -22.01 -7.88
CA ALA A 7 -4.55 -22.20 -6.49
C ALA A 7 -3.38 -22.54 -5.56
N ARG A 8 -2.29 -23.16 -6.09
CA ARG A 8 -1.08 -23.41 -5.30
C ARG A 8 -0.26 -22.14 -5.11
N TYR A 9 -0.10 -21.30 -6.15
CA TYR A 9 0.58 -20.02 -6.02
C TYR A 9 -0.15 -19.10 -5.05
N LEU A 10 -1.47 -19.01 -5.15
CA LEU A 10 -2.33 -18.25 -4.24
C LEU A 10 -2.40 -18.85 -2.82
N GLY A 11 -1.93 -20.07 -2.64
CA GLY A 11 -1.78 -20.73 -1.35
C GLY A 11 -0.41 -20.55 -0.70
N ILE A 12 0.54 -19.91 -1.37
CA ILE A 12 1.86 -19.58 -0.79
C ILE A 12 1.65 -18.67 0.41
N ASP A 13 2.34 -19.00 1.49
CA ASP A 13 2.21 -18.30 2.77
C ASP A 13 2.72 -16.86 2.68
N ALA A 14 1.95 -15.93 3.25
CA ALA A 14 2.34 -14.53 3.43
C ALA A 14 2.07 -14.12 4.89
N ALA A 15 3.11 -13.60 5.55
CA ALA A 15 3.04 -13.09 6.91
C ALA A 15 3.54 -11.65 6.92
N GLN A 16 2.72 -10.71 7.41
CA GLN A 16 2.93 -9.27 7.32
C GLN A 16 2.48 -8.57 8.61
N GLN A 17 2.80 -7.30 8.74
CA GLN A 17 2.36 -6.43 9.84
C GLN A 17 2.72 -6.99 11.22
N PRO A 18 4.02 -7.16 11.52
CA PRO A 18 4.44 -7.60 12.84
C PRO A 18 4.12 -6.56 13.92
N ALA A 19 3.75 -7.04 15.11
CA ALA A 19 3.59 -6.20 16.29
C ALA A 19 3.99 -6.96 17.55
N PHE A 20 4.87 -6.39 18.38
CA PHE A 20 5.29 -6.98 19.64
C PHE A 20 4.24 -6.81 20.73
N SER A 21 4.05 -7.84 21.56
CA SER A 21 3.30 -7.71 22.80
C SER A 21 4.01 -6.78 23.79
N PRO A 22 3.30 -6.17 24.76
CA PRO A 22 3.88 -5.19 25.67
C PRO A 22 4.99 -5.75 26.58
N ASP A 23 5.06 -7.06 26.78
CA ASP A 23 6.16 -7.74 27.47
C ASP A 23 7.33 -8.13 26.54
N GLY A 24 7.17 -7.95 25.22
CA GLY A 24 8.14 -8.33 24.19
C GLY A 24 8.33 -9.83 24.00
N GLU A 25 7.54 -10.68 24.69
CA GLU A 25 7.70 -12.14 24.63
C GLU A 25 7.04 -12.75 23.39
N ARG A 26 6.03 -12.06 22.82
CA ARG A 26 5.27 -12.54 21.66
C ARG A 26 5.31 -11.53 20.53
N LEU A 27 5.27 -12.06 19.32
CA LEU A 27 5.11 -11.29 18.08
C LEU A 27 3.81 -11.74 17.42
N THR A 28 2.90 -10.80 17.18
CA THR A 28 1.72 -11.02 16.33
C THR A 28 2.01 -10.58 14.91
N PHE A 29 1.27 -11.13 13.96
CA PHE A 29 1.32 -10.78 12.55
C PHE A 29 0.03 -11.19 11.85
N VAL A 30 -0.25 -10.58 10.72
CA VAL A 30 -1.38 -10.93 9.86
C VAL A 30 -0.93 -11.99 8.86
N ARG A 31 -1.73 -13.06 8.70
CA ARG A 31 -1.43 -14.19 7.83
C ARG A 31 -2.70 -14.72 7.16
N ASP A 32 -2.62 -15.07 5.88
CA ASP A 32 -3.75 -15.44 5.03
C ASP A 32 -3.91 -16.94 4.74
N THR A 33 -3.09 -17.81 5.35
CA THR A 33 -3.11 -19.26 5.10
C THR A 33 -4.47 -19.95 5.25
N THR A 34 -5.39 -19.35 5.99
CA THR A 34 -6.76 -19.85 6.15
C THR A 34 -7.73 -19.40 5.05
N GLY A 35 -7.26 -18.64 4.07
CA GLY A 35 -8.03 -18.12 2.95
C GLY A 35 -8.51 -16.69 3.12
N THR A 36 -8.39 -16.15 4.34
CA THR A 36 -8.70 -14.76 4.71
C THR A 36 -7.64 -14.30 5.72
N PRO A 37 -7.10 -13.07 5.64
CA PRO A 37 -6.13 -12.53 6.59
C PRO A 37 -6.63 -12.55 8.03
N GLN A 38 -5.88 -13.20 8.92
CA GLN A 38 -6.18 -13.34 10.35
C GLN A 38 -4.94 -13.06 11.20
N ILE A 39 -5.12 -12.79 12.50
CA ILE A 39 -4.00 -12.56 13.43
C ILE A 39 -3.48 -13.89 13.95
N TRP A 40 -2.17 -14.05 13.85
CA TRP A 40 -1.39 -15.16 14.36
C TRP A 40 -0.32 -14.66 15.32
N THR A 41 0.22 -15.52 16.16
CA THR A 41 1.32 -15.20 17.08
C THR A 41 2.36 -16.30 17.11
N LEU A 42 3.57 -15.93 17.46
CA LEU A 42 4.68 -16.82 17.80
C LEU A 42 5.57 -16.14 18.85
N ASP A 43 6.36 -16.93 19.58
CA ASP A 43 7.21 -16.51 20.70
C ASP A 43 8.70 -16.72 20.45
N GLU A 44 9.07 -17.45 19.40
CA GLU A 44 10.47 -17.66 18.99
C GLU A 44 10.59 -17.92 17.49
N ALA A 45 11.77 -17.68 16.95
CA ALA A 45 12.08 -17.89 15.55
C ALA A 45 11.81 -19.33 15.10
N GLY A 46 11.01 -19.51 14.04
CA GLY A 46 10.69 -20.81 13.47
C GLY A 46 9.72 -21.67 14.29
N ALA A 47 9.17 -21.15 15.39
CA ALA A 47 8.10 -21.82 16.13
C ALA A 47 6.84 -22.00 15.25
N PRO A 48 6.02 -23.01 15.50
CA PRO A 48 4.72 -23.13 14.84
C PRO A 48 3.80 -22.00 15.27
N PRO A 49 3.30 -21.14 14.34
CA PRO A 49 2.42 -20.05 14.72
C PRO A 49 1.09 -20.53 15.27
N THR A 50 0.56 -19.80 16.24
CA THR A 50 -0.78 -20.01 16.82
C THR A 50 -1.74 -18.96 16.29
N ARG A 51 -2.89 -19.40 15.74
CA ARG A 51 -3.93 -18.49 15.28
C ARG A 51 -4.72 -17.92 16.45
N LEU A 52 -4.83 -16.59 16.55
CA LEU A 52 -5.58 -15.91 17.60
C LEU A 52 -7.01 -15.58 17.16
N THR A 53 -7.23 -15.25 15.89
CA THR A 53 -8.54 -14.88 15.35
C THR A 53 -9.03 -15.86 14.29
N ALA A 54 -10.36 -15.96 14.11
CA ALA A 54 -10.96 -16.91 13.16
C ALA A 54 -12.27 -16.36 12.61
N PHE A 55 -12.22 -15.15 12.03
CA PHE A 55 -13.36 -14.50 11.39
C PHE A 55 -13.46 -14.90 9.91
N GLU A 56 -14.64 -14.73 9.34
CA GLU A 56 -14.87 -14.89 7.90
C GLU A 56 -14.36 -13.69 7.12
N GLU A 57 -14.37 -12.51 7.73
CA GLU A 57 -13.88 -11.25 7.17
C GLU A 57 -12.37 -11.08 7.40
N ARG A 58 -11.75 -10.24 6.57
CA ARG A 58 -10.33 -9.92 6.68
C ARG A 58 -10.05 -9.00 7.86
N ILE A 59 -8.86 -9.14 8.44
CA ILE A 59 -8.32 -8.19 9.42
C ILE A 59 -7.40 -7.22 8.67
N SER A 60 -7.57 -5.92 8.96
CA SER A 60 -6.84 -4.83 8.28
C SER A 60 -5.55 -4.43 9.01
N PHE A 61 -5.54 -4.46 10.34
CA PHE A 61 -4.36 -4.11 11.16
C PHE A 61 -4.44 -4.77 12.55
N VAL A 62 -3.31 -4.74 13.28
CA VAL A 62 -3.21 -5.12 14.69
C VAL A 62 -2.33 -4.12 15.43
N ASP A 63 -2.77 -3.66 16.62
CA ASP A 63 -2.02 -2.74 17.48
C ASP A 63 -2.18 -3.11 18.96
N TRP A 64 -1.06 -3.41 19.62
CA TRP A 64 -1.04 -3.83 21.01
C TRP A 64 -1.22 -2.65 21.97
N SER A 65 -1.96 -2.90 23.07
CA SER A 65 -1.95 -1.99 24.21
C SER A 65 -0.52 -1.83 24.75
N PRO A 66 -0.08 -0.60 25.07
CA PRO A 66 1.29 -0.39 25.59
C PRO A 66 1.50 -0.99 26.98
N THR A 67 0.44 -1.33 27.71
CA THR A 67 0.51 -1.72 29.12
C THR A 67 -0.19 -3.04 29.46
N ARG A 68 -0.99 -3.61 28.55
CA ARG A 68 -1.82 -4.79 28.85
C ARG A 68 -1.72 -5.84 27.75
N ASP A 69 -1.96 -7.08 28.13
CA ASP A 69 -1.97 -8.23 27.25
C ASP A 69 -3.26 -8.28 26.39
N GLU A 70 -3.45 -7.25 25.58
CA GLU A 70 -4.58 -7.07 24.67
C GLU A 70 -4.18 -6.21 23.46
N PHE A 71 -4.90 -6.34 22.37
CA PHE A 71 -4.69 -5.54 21.17
C PHE A 71 -6.00 -5.09 20.53
N VAL A 72 -5.94 -4.01 19.75
CA VAL A 72 -7.01 -3.58 18.85
C VAL A 72 -6.73 -4.05 17.44
N PHE A 73 -7.77 -4.36 16.69
CA PHE A 73 -7.71 -4.68 15.28
C PHE A 73 -8.91 -4.10 14.52
N GLY A 74 -8.72 -3.85 13.23
CA GLY A 74 -9.76 -3.44 12.31
C GLY A 74 -10.31 -4.62 11.51
N MET A 75 -11.59 -4.57 11.16
CA MET A 75 -12.23 -5.55 10.29
C MET A 75 -13.40 -4.89 9.53
N ASP A 76 -13.42 -5.05 8.21
CA ASP A 76 -14.49 -4.59 7.34
C ASP A 76 -15.44 -5.75 6.94
N ARG A 77 -16.45 -5.48 6.12
CA ARG A 77 -17.37 -6.51 5.60
C ARG A 77 -17.35 -6.56 4.10
N GLY A 78 -17.07 -7.75 3.55
CA GLY A 78 -17.07 -7.94 2.10
C GLY A 78 -16.10 -6.96 1.41
N SER A 79 -15.00 -6.63 2.05
CA SER A 79 -13.97 -5.70 1.56
C SER A 79 -14.49 -4.30 1.21
N ASP A 80 -15.49 -3.77 1.96
CA ASP A 80 -16.10 -2.45 1.75
C ASP A 80 -15.31 -1.28 2.34
N GLU A 81 -14.15 -1.56 2.97
CA GLU A 81 -13.24 -0.59 3.60
C GLU A 81 -13.88 0.25 4.72
N ARG A 82 -14.95 -0.25 5.34
CA ARG A 82 -15.61 0.39 6.49
C ARG A 82 -15.24 -0.32 7.77
N ASP A 83 -13.96 -0.21 8.14
CA ASP A 83 -13.44 -0.87 9.33
C ASP A 83 -14.26 -0.55 10.57
N GLN A 84 -14.58 -1.60 11.30
CA GLN A 84 -15.03 -1.56 12.67
C GLN A 84 -13.88 -1.96 13.58
N LEU A 85 -13.76 -1.33 14.73
CA LEU A 85 -12.68 -1.57 15.69
C LEU A 85 -13.10 -2.61 16.71
N PHE A 86 -12.20 -3.54 17.01
CA PHE A 86 -12.38 -4.61 17.98
C PHE A 86 -11.17 -4.68 18.90
N ARG A 87 -11.41 -5.00 20.17
CA ARG A 87 -10.35 -5.34 21.14
C ARG A 87 -10.34 -6.82 21.40
N TYR A 88 -9.17 -7.42 21.34
CA TYR A 88 -8.93 -8.81 21.71
C TYR A 88 -8.17 -8.88 23.03
N ASP A 89 -8.71 -9.59 24.03
CA ASP A 89 -8.04 -9.90 25.28
C ASP A 89 -7.27 -11.20 25.12
N ALA A 90 -5.93 -11.14 25.15
CA ALA A 90 -5.09 -12.31 24.93
C ALA A 90 -5.05 -13.27 26.13
N ALA A 91 -5.46 -12.82 27.33
CA ALA A 91 -5.47 -13.66 28.52
C ALA A 91 -6.61 -14.71 28.51
N ASP A 92 -7.77 -14.38 27.93
CA ASP A 92 -8.91 -15.28 27.88
C ASP A 92 -9.44 -15.57 26.46
N GLY A 93 -8.89 -14.91 25.45
CA GLY A 93 -9.24 -15.09 24.04
C GLY A 93 -10.59 -14.45 23.66
N THR A 94 -11.06 -13.46 24.40
CA THR A 94 -12.33 -12.80 24.12
C THR A 94 -12.16 -11.57 23.22
N THR A 95 -13.14 -11.38 22.33
CA THR A 95 -13.22 -10.21 21.45
C THR A 95 -14.37 -9.30 21.85
N HIS A 96 -14.10 -8.00 21.91
CA HIS A 96 -15.08 -6.95 22.24
C HIS A 96 -15.17 -5.96 21.07
N GLY A 97 -16.40 -5.68 20.60
CA GLY A 97 -16.64 -4.60 19.63
C GLY A 97 -16.47 -3.23 20.30
N LEU A 98 -15.62 -2.38 19.73
CA LEU A 98 -15.39 -1.02 20.19
C LEU A 98 -16.24 -0.01 19.41
N THR A 99 -16.57 -0.32 18.15
CA THR A 99 -17.46 0.45 17.31
C THR A 99 -18.53 -0.46 16.69
N GLU A 100 -19.74 0.03 16.53
CA GLU A 100 -20.87 -0.69 15.92
C GLU A 100 -21.64 0.26 14.98
N ARG A 101 -20.93 0.77 13.95
CA ARG A 101 -21.46 1.70 12.94
C ARG A 101 -21.08 1.22 11.55
N PRO A 102 -21.68 0.14 11.03
CA PRO A 102 -21.26 -0.47 9.76
C PRO A 102 -21.37 0.45 8.54
N GLU A 103 -22.11 1.55 8.66
CA GLU A 103 -22.21 2.58 7.62
C GLU A 103 -21.08 3.60 7.65
N ALA A 104 -20.25 3.60 8.70
CA ALA A 104 -19.17 4.56 8.89
C ALA A 104 -17.80 3.90 8.80
N ILE A 105 -16.81 4.69 8.38
CA ILE A 105 -15.39 4.35 8.38
C ILE A 105 -14.80 4.75 9.74
N HIS A 106 -13.89 3.92 10.27
CA HIS A 106 -13.14 4.23 11.49
C HIS A 106 -11.65 4.10 11.20
N GLY A 107 -10.91 5.18 11.36
CA GLY A 107 -9.44 5.21 11.28
C GLY A 107 -8.83 5.09 12.68
N TRP A 108 -8.01 4.06 12.92
CA TRP A 108 -7.31 3.88 14.19
C TRP A 108 -6.30 5.01 14.43
N GLY A 109 -6.27 5.58 15.65
CA GLY A 109 -5.38 6.67 16.06
C GLY A 109 -4.48 6.33 17.25
N GLY A 110 -4.46 5.06 17.66
CA GLY A 110 -3.55 4.57 18.69
C GLY A 110 -4.08 4.65 20.12
N TRP A 111 -3.39 3.95 21.00
CA TRP A 111 -3.60 3.95 22.44
C TRP A 111 -3.02 5.20 23.10
N SER A 112 -3.66 5.68 24.18
CA SER A 112 -2.99 6.60 25.10
C SER A 112 -1.77 5.94 25.74
N PRO A 113 -0.74 6.72 26.18
CA PRO A 113 0.50 6.15 26.73
C PRO A 113 0.30 5.22 27.95
N ASP A 114 -0.75 5.44 28.73
CA ASP A 114 -1.14 4.60 29.86
C ASP A 114 -2.01 3.39 29.49
N GLY A 115 -2.50 3.35 28.24
CA GLY A 115 -3.38 2.30 27.71
C GLY A 115 -4.80 2.32 28.28
N ASP A 116 -5.22 3.41 28.93
CA ASP A 116 -6.54 3.55 29.53
C ASP A 116 -7.59 4.12 28.54
N GLN A 117 -7.14 4.71 27.45
CA GLN A 117 -7.95 5.27 26.37
C GLN A 117 -7.33 4.95 25.00
N PHE A 118 -8.10 5.20 23.97
CA PHE A 118 -7.64 5.19 22.57
C PHE A 118 -8.35 6.28 21.77
N ALA A 119 -7.69 6.72 20.70
CA ALA A 119 -8.27 7.68 19.76
C ALA A 119 -8.57 6.99 18.42
N PHE A 120 -9.56 7.52 17.71
CA PHE A 120 -9.86 7.13 16.34
C PHE A 120 -10.58 8.26 15.61
N THR A 121 -10.53 8.23 14.28
CA THR A 121 -11.36 9.09 13.45
C THR A 121 -12.60 8.34 12.96
N SER A 122 -13.68 9.06 12.70
CA SER A 122 -14.86 8.45 12.08
C SER A 122 -15.72 9.47 11.35
N ASN A 123 -16.24 9.06 10.19
CA ASN A 123 -17.19 9.83 9.40
C ASN A 123 -18.67 9.54 9.77
N ARG A 124 -18.93 9.03 10.98
CA ARG A 124 -20.28 8.65 11.47
C ARG A 124 -21.28 9.81 11.56
N ARG A 125 -20.79 11.06 11.61
CA ARG A 125 -21.62 12.26 11.62
C ARG A 125 -21.97 12.73 10.22
N ASP A 126 -20.96 12.74 9.35
CA ASP A 126 -21.04 13.25 7.98
C ASP A 126 -20.13 12.40 7.09
N ALA A 127 -20.63 11.88 5.98
CA ALA A 127 -19.88 10.99 5.10
C ALA A 127 -18.61 11.62 4.50
N GLN A 128 -18.52 12.96 4.51
CA GLN A 128 -17.37 13.72 3.96
C GLN A 128 -16.35 14.10 5.03
N ALA A 129 -16.69 14.06 6.32
CA ALA A 129 -15.88 14.61 7.40
C ALA A 129 -15.54 13.56 8.46
N PHE A 130 -14.28 13.47 8.82
CA PHE A 130 -13.76 12.54 9.82
C PHE A 130 -13.49 13.28 11.13
N ASP A 131 -14.43 13.18 12.06
CA ASP A 131 -14.28 13.72 13.41
C ASP A 131 -13.33 12.86 14.23
N VAL A 132 -12.67 13.48 15.23
CA VAL A 132 -11.83 12.76 16.20
C VAL A 132 -12.63 12.35 17.42
N TYR A 133 -12.51 11.09 17.78
CA TYR A 133 -13.13 10.49 18.96
C TYR A 133 -12.07 9.94 19.91
N VAL A 134 -12.32 10.07 21.21
CA VAL A 134 -11.58 9.40 22.28
C VAL A 134 -12.54 8.51 23.04
N GLN A 135 -12.11 7.30 23.36
CA GLN A 135 -12.94 6.32 24.06
C GLN A 135 -12.13 5.68 25.18
N ALA A 136 -12.77 5.49 26.34
CA ALA A 136 -12.18 4.70 27.41
C ALA A 136 -12.02 3.24 26.97
N ARG A 137 -10.92 2.61 27.36
CA ARG A 137 -10.58 1.20 27.03
C ARG A 137 -11.74 0.23 27.31
N ASP A 138 -12.43 0.40 28.45
CA ASP A 138 -13.55 -0.44 28.85
C ASP A 138 -14.93 0.07 28.34
N GLY A 139 -14.93 1.15 27.53
CA GLY A 139 -16.12 1.72 26.93
C GLY A 139 -16.71 0.82 25.85
N GLY A 140 -18.04 0.92 25.69
CA GLY A 140 -18.76 0.27 24.60
C GLY A 140 -18.91 1.18 23.37
N PRO A 141 -19.59 0.71 22.31
CA PRO A 141 -19.69 1.42 21.02
C PRO A 141 -20.33 2.82 21.08
N ASP A 142 -21.12 3.09 22.13
CA ASP A 142 -21.82 4.36 22.33
C ASP A 142 -21.09 5.31 23.31
N ASP A 143 -19.97 4.87 23.92
CA ASP A 143 -19.25 5.61 24.96
C ASP A 143 -18.12 6.52 24.40
N ALA A 144 -17.89 6.51 23.09
CA ALA A 144 -16.90 7.37 22.45
C ALA A 144 -17.30 8.85 22.51
N GLU A 145 -16.41 9.68 23.03
CA GLU A 145 -16.56 11.12 23.08
C GLU A 145 -15.94 11.77 21.84
N ARG A 146 -16.72 12.61 21.12
CA ARG A 146 -16.17 13.42 20.05
C ARG A 146 -15.42 14.61 20.64
N VAL A 147 -14.09 14.61 20.48
CA VAL A 147 -13.21 15.65 21.01
C VAL A 147 -12.87 16.74 20.00
N PHE A 148 -13.06 16.45 18.70
CA PHE A 148 -12.86 17.44 17.64
C PHE A 148 -13.82 17.19 16.47
N GLU A 149 -14.42 18.26 15.92
CA GLU A 149 -15.26 18.25 14.73
C GLU A 149 -14.46 18.74 13.53
N SER A 150 -14.40 17.92 12.46
CA SER A 150 -13.69 18.22 11.23
C SER A 150 -14.66 18.53 10.10
N ASP A 151 -14.18 19.26 9.09
CA ASP A 151 -14.90 19.53 7.83
C ASP A 151 -14.36 18.69 6.65
N GLY A 152 -13.30 17.87 6.88
CA GLY A 152 -12.61 17.13 5.85
C GLY A 152 -12.10 15.76 6.29
N TRP A 153 -11.17 15.20 5.49
CA TRP A 153 -10.52 13.94 5.78
C TRP A 153 -9.35 14.15 6.73
N LEU A 154 -9.57 13.73 7.98
CA LEU A 154 -8.63 13.87 9.08
C LEU A 154 -8.17 12.50 9.58
N GLU A 155 -6.90 12.39 9.96
CA GLU A 155 -6.30 11.22 10.59
C GLU A 155 -5.67 11.58 11.93
N VAL A 156 -5.74 10.67 12.90
CA VAL A 156 -4.95 10.76 14.14
C VAL A 156 -3.68 9.96 13.94
N LEU A 157 -2.52 10.61 14.13
CA LEU A 157 -1.20 10.01 13.91
C LEU A 157 -0.54 9.51 15.21
N GLY A 158 -0.99 9.98 16.37
CA GLY A 158 -0.47 9.52 17.64
C GLY A 158 -0.73 10.47 18.80
N TRP A 159 -0.38 9.98 20.01
CA TRP A 159 -0.55 10.66 21.28
C TRP A 159 0.76 11.31 21.75
N SER A 160 0.65 12.47 22.39
CA SER A 160 1.77 13.06 23.12
C SER A 160 2.17 12.20 24.32
N PRO A 161 3.43 12.30 24.81
CA PRO A 161 3.90 11.50 25.95
C PRO A 161 3.10 11.68 27.24
N ASP A 162 2.53 12.86 27.45
CA ASP A 162 1.68 13.18 28.60
C ASP A 162 0.23 12.69 28.45
N GLY A 163 -0.17 12.22 27.23
CA GLY A 163 -1.54 11.78 26.93
C GLY A 163 -2.55 12.92 26.82
N GLU A 164 -2.11 14.18 26.77
CA GLU A 164 -2.99 15.36 26.78
C GLU A 164 -3.25 15.92 25.36
N ARG A 165 -2.47 15.48 24.35
CA ARG A 165 -2.56 16.00 22.98
C ARG A 165 -2.51 14.88 21.93
N LEU A 166 -3.11 15.16 20.75
CA LEU A 166 -3.04 14.31 19.57
C LEU A 166 -2.38 15.04 18.40
N ALA A 167 -1.56 14.33 17.64
CA ALA A 167 -1.09 14.79 16.34
C ALA A 167 -2.14 14.38 15.29
N LEU A 168 -2.57 15.33 14.47
CA LEU A 168 -3.56 15.14 13.44
C LEU A 168 -2.96 15.50 12.08
N ARG A 169 -3.38 14.78 11.03
CA ARG A 169 -3.07 15.10 9.63
C ARG A 169 -4.36 15.37 8.87
N GLU A 170 -4.40 16.47 8.13
CA GLU A 170 -5.40 16.75 7.11
C GLU A 170 -4.73 16.68 5.74
N ALA A 171 -5.26 15.86 4.83
CA ALA A 171 -4.71 15.66 3.49
C ALA A 171 -5.68 16.20 2.43
N HIS A 172 -5.29 17.28 1.75
CA HIS A 172 -6.01 17.85 0.61
C HIS A 172 -5.57 17.24 -0.72
N ALA A 173 -4.29 16.83 -0.79
CA ALA A 173 -3.67 16.06 -1.86
C ALA A 173 -2.47 15.32 -1.30
N SER A 174 -1.80 14.48 -2.11
CA SER A 174 -0.65 13.68 -1.66
C SER A 174 0.51 14.54 -1.13
N PHE A 175 0.73 15.71 -1.71
CA PHE A 175 1.76 16.67 -1.26
C PHE A 175 1.18 18.00 -0.75
N ASP A 176 -0.12 18.04 -0.47
CA ASP A 176 -0.78 19.20 0.15
C ASP A 176 -1.44 18.71 1.45
N GLN A 177 -0.60 18.61 2.49
CA GLN A 177 -0.99 18.09 3.79
C GLN A 177 -0.64 19.09 4.89
N GLU A 178 -1.44 19.10 5.95
CA GLU A 178 -1.20 19.91 7.14
C GLU A 178 -1.19 19.01 8.38
N LEU A 179 -0.24 19.26 9.30
CA LEU A 179 -0.29 18.70 10.64
C LEU A 179 -0.81 19.72 11.63
N SER A 180 -1.65 19.27 12.52
CA SER A 180 -2.10 20.04 13.67
C SER A 180 -1.95 19.24 14.96
N VAL A 181 -1.84 19.95 16.07
CA VAL A 181 -1.85 19.38 17.42
C VAL A 181 -3.14 19.79 18.11
N LEU A 182 -3.94 18.79 18.46
CA LEU A 182 -5.19 18.93 19.21
C LEU A 182 -4.91 18.82 20.70
N ASP A 183 -5.29 19.82 21.48
CA ASP A 183 -5.28 19.79 22.93
C ASP A 183 -6.62 19.23 23.43
N LEU A 184 -6.56 18.13 24.18
CA LEU A 184 -7.76 17.39 24.60
C LEU A 184 -8.53 18.06 25.76
N GLU A 185 -7.85 18.94 26.54
CA GLU A 185 -8.54 19.70 27.61
C GLU A 185 -9.38 20.83 27.03
N THR A 186 -8.85 21.52 26.02
CA THR A 186 -9.53 22.69 25.42
C THR A 186 -10.36 22.35 24.19
N GLY A 187 -10.05 21.25 23.50
CA GLY A 187 -10.64 20.87 22.22
C GLY A 187 -10.17 21.75 21.04
N GLU A 188 -9.08 22.53 21.21
CA GLU A 188 -8.53 23.40 20.18
C GLU A 188 -7.41 22.70 19.41
N ALA A 189 -7.50 22.65 18.07
CA ALA A 189 -6.44 22.18 17.19
C ALA A 189 -5.64 23.37 16.64
N ARG A 190 -4.32 23.26 16.64
CA ARG A 190 -3.41 24.29 16.12
C ARG A 190 -2.52 23.68 15.01
N VAL A 191 -2.59 24.25 13.80
CA VAL A 191 -1.67 23.89 12.72
C VAL A 191 -0.23 24.18 13.15
N VAL A 192 0.65 23.22 12.93
CA VAL A 192 2.07 23.27 13.33
C VAL A 192 3.04 23.18 12.16
N THR A 193 2.58 22.76 10.99
CA THR A 193 3.41 22.70 9.78
C THR A 193 3.66 24.08 9.19
N PRO A 194 4.84 24.32 8.59
CA PRO A 194 5.08 25.52 7.80
C PRO A 194 4.23 25.55 6.51
N GLU A 195 4.07 26.73 5.91
CA GLU A 195 3.43 26.88 4.62
C GLU A 195 4.22 26.17 3.50
N GLY A 196 3.53 25.54 2.55
CA GLY A 196 4.13 24.90 1.37
C GLY A 196 3.55 23.50 1.12
N GLU A 197 3.68 23.04 -0.11
CA GLU A 197 3.25 21.69 -0.50
C GLU A 197 4.25 20.65 0.00
N ALA A 198 3.81 19.77 0.88
CA ALA A 198 4.60 18.66 1.43
C ALA A 198 3.72 17.49 1.88
N SER A 199 4.33 16.30 1.95
CA SER A 199 3.79 15.16 2.69
C SER A 199 4.41 15.06 4.08
N TYR A 200 3.67 14.47 5.02
CA TYR A 200 4.10 14.24 6.40
C TYR A 200 3.66 12.85 6.82
N ASP A 201 4.61 11.93 6.88
CA ASP A 201 4.36 10.51 7.16
C ASP A 201 5.16 10.04 8.38
N CYS A 202 4.83 8.88 8.93
CA CYS A 202 5.52 8.25 10.06
C CYS A 202 5.73 9.20 11.25
N VAL A 203 4.68 9.96 11.63
CA VAL A 203 4.76 11.02 12.63
C VAL A 203 4.79 10.46 14.05
N ALA A 204 5.77 10.87 14.86
CA ALA A 204 5.89 10.52 16.27
C ALA A 204 6.25 11.73 17.13
N PHE A 205 5.62 11.88 18.30
CA PHE A 205 6.03 12.89 19.27
C PHE A 205 7.43 12.58 19.81
N GLY A 206 8.25 13.61 19.97
CA GLY A 206 9.52 13.53 20.68
C GLY A 206 9.34 13.27 22.19
N PRO A 207 10.43 12.94 22.92
CA PRO A 207 10.37 12.55 24.33
C PRO A 207 9.71 13.59 25.25
N ASP A 208 9.97 14.88 25.00
CA ASP A 208 9.45 15.98 25.80
C ASP A 208 8.09 16.50 25.30
N GLY A 209 7.58 15.96 24.19
CA GLY A 209 6.31 16.37 23.59
C GLY A 209 6.30 17.77 22.99
N ASP A 210 7.46 18.39 22.77
CA ASP A 210 7.65 19.73 22.20
C ASP A 210 7.96 19.74 20.71
N ALA A 211 8.15 18.55 20.12
CA ALA A 211 8.44 18.34 18.71
C ALA A 211 7.77 17.10 18.16
N LEU A 212 7.66 17.03 16.83
CA LEU A 212 7.33 15.82 16.08
C LEU A 212 8.52 15.38 15.24
N TYR A 213 8.85 14.09 15.27
CA TYR A 213 9.72 13.45 14.30
C TYR A 213 8.85 12.86 13.19
N LEU A 214 9.27 13.03 11.95
CA LEU A 214 8.42 12.70 10.79
C LEU A 214 9.25 12.54 9.52
N VAL A 215 8.71 11.79 8.58
CA VAL A 215 9.21 11.74 7.21
C VAL A 215 8.49 12.80 6.39
N THR A 216 9.23 13.65 5.69
CA THR A 216 8.66 14.74 4.90
C THR A 216 9.53 15.11 3.70
N ASN A 217 8.92 15.69 2.68
CA ASN A 217 9.59 16.32 1.54
C ASN A 217 9.44 17.85 1.55
N HIS A 218 9.20 18.45 2.71
CA HIS A 218 9.11 19.91 2.82
C HIS A 218 10.41 20.58 2.36
N ASP A 219 10.29 21.55 1.42
CA ASP A 219 11.42 22.22 0.75
C ASP A 219 12.42 21.29 0.04
N ALA A 220 12.03 20.02 -0.24
CA ALA A 220 12.88 19.04 -0.91
C ALA A 220 12.09 18.26 -1.99
N ASP A 221 12.81 17.62 -2.91
CA ASP A 221 12.24 16.73 -3.90
C ASP A 221 12.04 15.32 -3.32
N THR A 222 13.05 14.80 -2.63
CA THR A 222 12.99 13.51 -1.93
C THR A 222 12.67 13.70 -0.45
N SER A 223 11.99 12.70 0.15
CA SER A 223 11.66 12.73 1.56
C SER A 223 12.89 12.46 2.44
N TYR A 224 12.88 13.06 3.63
CA TYR A 224 13.91 12.97 4.66
C TYR A 224 13.28 12.84 6.05
N LEU A 225 14.03 12.37 7.03
CA LEU A 225 13.63 12.40 8.44
C LEU A 225 13.86 13.81 9.00
N GLY A 226 12.80 14.45 9.47
CA GLY A 226 12.79 15.78 10.02
C GLY A 226 12.30 15.83 11.47
N ARG A 227 12.72 16.87 12.21
CA ARG A 227 12.18 17.29 13.51
C ARG A 227 11.42 18.59 13.33
N LEU A 228 10.12 18.55 13.51
CA LEU A 228 9.24 19.72 13.53
C LEU A 228 9.11 20.24 14.95
N ASP A 229 9.61 21.44 15.21
CA ASP A 229 9.47 22.12 16.49
C ASP A 229 8.06 22.73 16.62
N LEU A 230 7.34 22.33 17.65
CA LEU A 230 5.93 22.71 17.82
C LEU A 230 5.71 24.17 18.21
N GLU A 231 6.70 24.86 18.79
CA GLU A 231 6.58 26.27 19.14
C GLU A 231 6.81 27.17 17.92
N SER A 232 7.87 26.90 17.16
CA SER A 232 8.28 27.75 16.02
C SER A 232 7.67 27.32 14.69
N GLY A 233 7.22 26.06 14.53
CA GLY A 233 6.77 25.49 13.28
C GLY A 233 7.90 25.25 12.27
N THR A 234 9.17 25.17 12.72
CA THR A 234 10.33 24.96 11.84
C THR A 234 10.70 23.48 11.78
N ILE A 235 11.11 23.01 10.60
CA ILE A 235 11.58 21.63 10.39
C ILE A 235 13.11 21.67 10.27
N ALA A 236 13.78 20.88 11.11
CA ALA A 236 15.22 20.62 11.01
C ALA A 236 15.45 19.21 10.49
N GLY A 237 16.35 19.02 9.51
CA GLY A 237 16.73 17.70 9.02
C GLY A 237 17.46 16.89 10.08
N VAL A 238 17.12 15.60 10.20
CA VAL A 238 17.72 14.62 11.12
C VAL A 238 18.52 13.57 10.34
N ALA A 239 17.93 13.00 9.29
CA ALA A 239 18.62 12.14 8.33
C ALA A 239 18.06 12.38 6.94
N ASP A 240 18.89 12.34 5.91
CA ASP A 240 18.47 12.50 4.53
C ASP A 240 18.52 11.17 3.74
N GLY A 241 17.68 11.05 2.72
CA GLY A 241 17.67 9.92 1.81
C GLY A 241 18.65 10.06 0.63
N GLY A 242 19.33 11.20 0.49
CA GLY A 242 20.16 11.52 -0.65
C GLY A 242 19.34 11.73 -1.92
N GLU A 243 19.61 10.95 -2.95
CA GLU A 243 18.84 10.97 -4.21
C GLU A 243 17.54 10.16 -4.13
N TRP A 244 17.25 9.50 -3.00
CA TRP A 244 16.13 8.59 -2.80
C TRP A 244 15.25 9.03 -1.64
N ASN A 245 14.00 8.60 -1.66
CA ASN A 245 13.08 8.88 -0.56
C ASN A 245 13.46 8.08 0.69
N LEU A 246 13.45 8.75 1.82
CA LEU A 246 13.38 8.08 3.11
C LEU A 246 11.92 7.67 3.34
N GLU A 247 11.73 6.43 3.75
CA GLU A 247 10.43 5.82 4.07
C GLU A 247 10.55 5.06 5.38
N GLU A 248 9.47 4.55 5.95
CA GLU A 248 9.50 3.73 7.17
C GLU A 248 10.31 4.41 8.30
N PHE A 249 9.65 4.96 9.25
CA PHE A 249 10.31 5.51 10.43
C PHE A 249 9.54 5.10 11.68
N VAL A 250 10.27 4.50 12.63
CA VAL A 250 9.77 4.18 13.97
C VAL A 250 10.75 4.67 15.02
N PHE A 251 10.22 5.14 16.13
CA PHE A 251 10.98 5.77 17.20
C PHE A 251 10.45 5.33 18.56
N ASP A 252 11.32 4.78 19.39
CA ASP A 252 11.05 4.58 20.82
C ASP A 252 11.60 5.74 21.64
N ARG A 253 10.72 6.40 22.37
CA ARG A 253 11.03 7.63 23.13
C ARG A 253 11.92 7.39 24.33
N ASP A 254 11.79 6.24 24.98
CA ASP A 254 12.48 5.93 26.24
C ASP A 254 13.91 5.47 25.96
N SER A 255 14.11 4.55 25.04
CA SER A 255 15.44 4.09 24.61
C SER A 255 16.11 5.04 23.62
N ARG A 256 15.36 5.95 22.97
CA ARG A 256 15.76 6.78 21.83
C ARG A 256 16.16 5.97 20.58
N THR A 257 15.75 4.72 20.54
CA THR A 257 15.99 3.84 19.39
C THR A 257 15.21 4.34 18.18
N VAL A 258 15.87 4.35 17.02
CA VAL A 258 15.27 4.66 15.72
C VAL A 258 15.55 3.54 14.73
N VAL A 259 14.55 3.22 13.92
CA VAL A 259 14.72 2.45 12.68
C VAL A 259 14.04 3.22 11.56
N TYR A 260 14.74 3.37 10.43
CA TYR A 260 14.20 4.02 9.25
C TYR A 260 14.65 3.32 7.97
N GLY A 261 13.84 3.45 6.91
CA GLY A 261 14.10 2.86 5.62
C GLY A 261 14.37 3.92 4.55
N ARG A 262 15.17 3.56 3.55
CA ARG A 262 15.38 4.32 2.32
C ARG A 262 14.94 3.46 1.13
N ASN A 263 14.18 4.06 0.23
CA ASN A 263 13.70 3.42 -0.99
C ASN A 263 14.69 3.69 -2.15
N VAL A 264 15.55 2.74 -2.41
CA VAL A 264 16.57 2.85 -3.46
C VAL A 264 16.09 2.11 -4.70
N ASP A 265 15.55 2.84 -5.67
CA ASP A 265 15.01 2.28 -6.92
C ASP A 265 14.01 1.12 -6.68
N GLY A 266 13.17 1.26 -5.62
CA GLY A 266 12.18 0.26 -5.20
C GLY A 266 12.66 -0.76 -4.17
N TYR A 267 13.97 -0.92 -3.98
CA TYR A 267 14.53 -1.76 -2.92
C TYR A 267 14.62 -1.00 -1.60
N SER A 268 14.54 -1.71 -0.48
CA SER A 268 14.69 -1.11 0.84
C SER A 268 16.12 -1.26 1.37
N GLU A 269 16.68 -0.15 1.85
CA GLU A 269 17.83 -0.14 2.74
C GLU A 269 17.34 0.31 4.13
N LEU A 270 17.47 -0.55 5.13
CA LEU A 270 17.10 -0.23 6.50
C LEU A 270 18.32 0.26 7.29
N TYR A 271 18.09 1.22 8.18
CA TYR A 271 19.06 1.76 9.11
C TYR A 271 18.48 1.66 10.52
N ALA A 272 19.29 1.21 11.48
CA ALA A 272 18.88 1.09 12.86
C ALA A 272 19.96 1.68 13.79
N GLY A 273 19.56 2.38 14.84
CA GLY A 273 20.47 3.07 15.73
C GLY A 273 19.78 3.90 16.80
N GLU A 274 20.41 4.99 17.21
CA GLU A 274 19.96 5.83 18.31
C GLU A 274 19.93 7.31 17.93
N LEU A 275 18.92 8.03 18.39
CA LEU A 275 18.84 9.48 18.33
C LEU A 275 19.80 10.07 19.39
N THR A 276 20.99 10.48 18.98
CA THR A 276 22.06 10.96 19.86
C THR A 276 21.86 12.40 20.33
N ASP A 277 21.18 13.21 19.53
CA ASP A 277 20.77 14.59 19.79
C ASP A 277 19.38 14.81 19.18
N GLU A 278 18.75 15.95 19.46
CA GLU A 278 17.42 16.29 18.90
C GLU A 278 17.38 16.27 17.35
N THR A 279 18.50 16.46 16.70
CA THR A 279 18.61 16.51 15.23
C THR A 279 19.75 15.64 14.68
N ALA A 280 20.20 14.66 15.44
CA ALA A 280 21.28 13.77 15.02
C ALA A 280 20.98 12.30 15.37
N VAL A 281 21.16 11.44 14.40
CA VAL A 281 21.04 9.98 14.50
C VAL A 281 22.39 9.34 14.29
N ASP A 282 22.77 8.40 15.15
CA ASP A 282 23.87 7.46 14.92
C ASP A 282 23.24 6.10 14.59
N ALA A 283 23.16 5.78 13.31
CA ALA A 283 22.52 4.56 12.81
C ALA A 283 23.41 3.83 11.81
N THR A 284 23.33 2.53 11.83
CA THR A 284 24.08 1.64 10.92
C THR A 284 23.11 0.95 9.98
N GLU A 285 23.53 0.74 8.76
CA GLU A 285 22.76 -0.04 7.78
C GLU A 285 22.60 -1.49 8.27
N VAL A 286 21.38 -1.98 8.19
CA VAL A 286 21.01 -3.35 8.54
C VAL A 286 21.48 -4.27 7.40
N ASP A 287 22.22 -5.32 7.71
CA ASP A 287 22.66 -6.30 6.71
C ASP A 287 21.45 -7.12 6.21
N LEU A 288 20.87 -6.64 5.12
CA LEU A 288 19.67 -7.21 4.50
C LEU A 288 19.95 -7.50 3.04
N ARG A 289 19.51 -8.68 2.55
CA ARG A 289 19.56 -8.97 1.11
C ARG A 289 18.67 -7.99 0.33
N GLU A 290 18.92 -7.85 -0.97
CA GLU A 290 18.05 -7.07 -1.86
C GLU A 290 16.60 -7.55 -1.80
N GLY A 291 15.68 -6.61 -1.56
CA GLY A 291 14.25 -6.86 -1.40
C GLY A 291 13.55 -5.62 -0.86
N VAL A 292 12.35 -5.81 -0.34
CA VAL A 292 11.50 -4.75 0.20
C VAL A 292 11.17 -5.05 1.65
N ALA A 293 11.50 -4.11 2.52
CA ALA A 293 11.14 -4.12 3.95
C ALA A 293 10.06 -3.06 4.21
N THR A 294 9.00 -3.45 4.91
CA THR A 294 7.88 -2.60 5.30
C THR A 294 7.38 -2.96 6.70
N ASP A 295 6.39 -2.23 7.20
CA ASP A 295 5.74 -2.49 8.48
C ASP A 295 6.75 -2.60 9.65
N VAL A 296 7.70 -1.70 9.71
CA VAL A 296 8.72 -1.72 10.76
C VAL A 296 8.09 -1.40 12.12
N THR A 297 8.42 -2.17 13.14
CA THR A 297 7.98 -1.96 14.54
C THR A 297 9.12 -2.20 15.52
N LEU A 298 9.11 -1.51 16.66
CA LEU A 298 10.08 -1.68 17.74
C LEU A 298 9.52 -2.60 18.86
N GLY A 299 10.39 -3.40 19.44
CA GLY A 299 10.10 -4.10 20.69
C GLY A 299 10.00 -3.12 21.85
N PRO A 300 9.28 -3.46 22.94
CA PRO A 300 9.05 -2.56 24.08
C PRO A 300 10.32 -2.24 24.89
N ASP A 301 11.39 -2.99 24.69
CA ASP A 301 12.71 -2.76 25.26
C ASP A 301 13.59 -1.82 24.41
N GLY A 302 13.18 -1.50 23.18
CA GLY A 302 13.99 -0.76 22.22
C GLY A 302 15.24 -1.50 21.74
N GLU A 303 15.42 -2.78 22.12
CA GLU A 303 16.59 -3.59 21.73
C GLU A 303 16.34 -4.43 20.48
N ARG A 304 15.06 -4.66 20.12
CA ARG A 304 14.64 -5.43 18.95
C ARG A 304 13.72 -4.63 18.07
N PHE A 305 13.76 -4.93 16.78
CA PHE A 305 12.79 -4.45 15.80
C PHE A 305 12.32 -5.59 14.93
N ALA A 306 11.09 -5.51 14.44
CA ALA A 306 10.54 -6.45 13.49
C ALA A 306 10.04 -5.72 12.25
N PHE A 307 10.02 -6.42 11.13
CA PHE A 307 9.53 -5.87 9.86
C PHE A 307 9.02 -6.97 8.95
N THR A 308 8.18 -6.61 8.02
CA THR A 308 7.81 -7.45 6.88
C THR A 308 8.89 -7.38 5.82
N PHE A 309 9.35 -8.52 5.31
CA PHE A 309 10.30 -8.58 4.21
C PHE A 309 9.82 -9.49 3.08
N SER A 310 10.08 -9.06 1.85
CA SER A 310 9.83 -9.83 0.64
C SER A 310 10.84 -9.47 -0.46
N ALA A 311 11.10 -10.41 -1.38
CA ALA A 311 11.84 -10.16 -2.60
C ALA A 311 11.13 -10.89 -3.76
N ASN A 312 11.49 -10.64 -5.01
CA ASN A 312 10.82 -11.28 -6.14
C ASN A 312 10.75 -12.81 -6.04
N ASP A 313 11.78 -13.43 -5.46
CA ASP A 313 11.92 -14.89 -5.28
C ASP A 313 11.64 -15.35 -3.83
N GLU A 314 11.23 -14.42 -2.95
CA GLU A 314 10.97 -14.70 -1.55
C GLU A 314 9.62 -14.15 -1.08
N PRO A 315 8.65 -15.04 -0.75
CA PRO A 315 7.36 -14.64 -0.20
C PRO A 315 7.47 -13.85 1.10
N PHE A 316 6.50 -13.00 1.33
CA PHE A 316 6.40 -12.18 2.53
C PHE A 316 6.61 -12.97 3.81
N GLY A 317 7.40 -12.43 4.70
CA GLY A 317 7.67 -12.99 6.00
C GLY A 317 8.07 -11.94 7.00
N VAL A 318 7.89 -12.27 8.27
CA VAL A 318 8.30 -11.40 9.37
C VAL A 318 9.73 -11.74 9.77
N TYR A 319 10.54 -10.70 9.82
CA TYR A 319 11.95 -10.73 10.23
C TYR A 319 12.12 -9.94 11.52
N VAL A 320 13.07 -10.36 12.35
CA VAL A 320 13.45 -9.67 13.59
C VAL A 320 14.94 -9.39 13.58
N GLY A 321 15.30 -8.14 13.81
CA GLY A 321 16.66 -7.66 14.04
C GLY A 321 16.88 -7.30 15.50
N GLU A 322 18.14 -7.38 15.94
CA GLU A 322 18.58 -7.01 17.28
C GLU A 322 19.59 -5.87 17.17
N LEU A 323 19.48 -4.87 18.05
CA LEU A 323 20.44 -3.79 18.19
C LEU A 323 21.53 -4.24 19.17
N ALA A 324 22.79 -4.05 18.80
CA ALA A 324 23.89 -4.39 19.70
C ALA A 324 24.00 -3.40 20.85
N SER A 325 24.09 -3.91 22.09
CA SER A 325 24.15 -3.12 23.32
C SER A 325 25.57 -2.71 23.75
N ASP A 326 26.60 -2.93 22.93
CA ASP A 326 28.00 -2.66 23.29
C ASP A 326 28.55 -1.37 22.64
N ASP A 327 29.44 -0.68 23.39
CA ASP A 327 30.10 0.61 23.11
C ASP A 327 30.83 0.79 21.74
N ASP A 328 30.80 -0.19 20.85
CA ASP A 328 31.32 -0.11 19.49
C ASP A 328 30.15 -0.07 18.48
N CYS A 329 29.77 1.12 18.03
CA CYS A 329 28.82 1.46 16.94
C CYS A 329 27.89 0.30 16.56
N ALA A 330 26.64 0.40 16.93
CA ALA A 330 25.58 -0.62 16.83
C ALA A 330 25.63 -1.43 15.50
N ALA A 331 26.41 -2.50 15.47
CA ALA A 331 26.33 -3.46 14.39
C ALA A 331 25.05 -4.26 14.63
N THR A 332 24.05 -4.06 13.78
CA THR A 332 22.88 -4.95 13.77
C THR A 332 23.33 -6.33 13.32
N ALA A 333 23.00 -7.37 14.08
CA ALA A 333 23.13 -8.73 13.57
C ALA A 333 22.20 -8.89 12.34
N GLU A 334 22.58 -9.76 11.39
CA GLU A 334 21.71 -10.10 10.25
C GLU A 334 20.31 -10.48 10.76
N PRO A 335 19.24 -9.80 10.29
CA PRO A 335 17.89 -10.10 10.75
C PRO A 335 17.48 -11.55 10.46
N THR A 336 16.79 -12.17 11.40
CA THR A 336 16.36 -13.55 11.29
C THR A 336 14.88 -13.62 10.92
N ARG A 337 14.52 -14.44 9.92
CA ARG A 337 13.12 -14.76 9.61
C ARG A 337 12.50 -15.55 10.76
N TRP A 338 11.44 -15.03 11.36
CA TRP A 338 10.72 -15.67 12.46
C TRP A 338 9.59 -16.56 11.96
N THR A 339 8.86 -16.11 10.94
CA THR A 339 7.73 -16.87 10.39
C THR A 339 8.18 -18.01 9.49
N PRO A 340 7.56 -19.20 9.59
CA PRO A 340 7.84 -20.28 8.66
C PRO A 340 7.46 -19.87 7.23
N LEU A 341 8.13 -20.47 6.26
CA LEU A 341 7.85 -20.27 4.84
C LEU A 341 7.24 -21.56 4.28
N ASP A 342 5.97 -21.53 3.90
CA ASP A 342 5.32 -22.62 3.18
C ASP A 342 4.99 -22.19 1.75
N THR A 343 5.62 -22.83 0.78
CA THR A 343 5.39 -22.60 -0.65
C THR A 343 4.42 -23.61 -1.26
N VAL A 344 3.65 -24.31 -0.43
CA VAL A 344 2.66 -25.33 -0.82
C VAL A 344 3.27 -26.38 -1.77
N GLY A 345 4.55 -26.70 -1.51
CA GLY A 345 5.32 -27.68 -2.28
C GLY A 345 5.75 -27.22 -3.67
N ILE A 346 5.70 -25.92 -3.98
CA ILE A 346 6.38 -25.33 -5.14
C ILE A 346 7.85 -25.11 -4.73
N PRO A 347 8.84 -25.66 -5.47
CA PRO A 347 10.23 -25.44 -5.14
C PRO A 347 10.63 -23.97 -5.32
N ARG A 348 11.26 -23.36 -4.33
CA ARG A 348 11.72 -21.95 -4.41
C ARG A 348 12.64 -21.70 -5.61
N SER A 349 13.40 -22.71 -6.05
CA SER A 349 14.25 -22.60 -7.25
C SER A 349 13.49 -22.36 -8.56
N THR A 350 12.16 -22.47 -8.55
CA THR A 350 11.30 -22.13 -9.69
C THR A 350 10.86 -20.67 -9.69
N PHE A 351 10.99 -19.97 -8.58
CA PHE A 351 10.70 -18.53 -8.50
C PHE A 351 11.77 -17.75 -9.25
N ARG A 352 11.32 -16.72 -9.96
CA ARG A 352 12.16 -15.90 -10.81
C ARG A 352 12.39 -14.55 -10.16
N ASP A 353 13.63 -14.10 -10.22
CA ASP A 353 13.99 -12.76 -9.83
C ASP A 353 13.85 -11.79 -11.02
N ALA A 354 13.71 -10.51 -10.75
CA ALA A 354 13.55 -9.47 -11.75
C ALA A 354 14.86 -8.70 -11.95
N GLU A 355 15.07 -8.25 -13.18
CA GLU A 355 16.13 -7.30 -13.50
C GLU A 355 15.54 -5.87 -13.48
N THR A 356 16.24 -4.93 -12.83
CA THR A 356 15.92 -3.50 -12.97
C THR A 356 16.39 -3.01 -14.32
N VAL A 357 15.47 -2.50 -15.13
CA VAL A 357 15.73 -1.97 -16.46
C VAL A 357 15.24 -0.53 -16.58
N ARG A 358 15.71 0.18 -17.60
CA ARG A 358 15.22 1.50 -17.97
C ARG A 358 15.02 1.55 -19.49
N TYR A 359 13.95 2.19 -19.91
CA TYR A 359 13.67 2.42 -21.33
C TYR A 359 13.39 3.90 -21.59
N GLU A 360 13.78 4.37 -22.78
CA GLU A 360 13.57 5.75 -23.19
C GLU A 360 12.13 5.97 -23.66
N SER A 361 11.44 6.96 -23.09
CA SER A 361 10.10 7.36 -23.49
C SER A 361 10.13 8.43 -24.61
N PHE A 362 8.95 8.84 -25.06
CA PHE A 362 8.71 9.74 -26.19
C PHE A 362 9.45 11.10 -26.11
N ASP A 363 9.80 11.55 -24.93
CA ASP A 363 10.47 12.83 -24.65
C ASP A 363 11.94 12.68 -24.23
N GLY A 364 12.50 11.46 -24.34
CA GLY A 364 13.87 11.13 -23.95
C GLY A 364 14.07 10.87 -22.45
N ARG A 365 12.96 10.77 -21.69
CA ARG A 365 13.01 10.38 -20.28
C ARG A 365 13.24 8.88 -20.14
N GLU A 366 14.14 8.50 -19.25
CA GLU A 366 14.29 7.10 -18.84
C GLU A 366 13.22 6.72 -17.83
N ILE A 367 12.45 5.69 -18.14
CA ILE A 367 11.39 5.13 -17.29
C ILE A 367 11.93 3.87 -16.62
N PRO A 368 11.95 3.80 -15.28
CA PRO A 368 12.37 2.60 -14.55
C PRO A 368 11.31 1.50 -14.68
N ALA A 369 11.76 0.25 -14.73
CA ALA A 369 10.88 -0.91 -14.77
C ALA A 369 11.59 -2.15 -14.22
N TYR A 370 10.82 -3.17 -13.84
CA TYR A 370 11.35 -4.50 -13.55
C TYR A 370 11.00 -5.45 -14.70
N TRP A 371 11.99 -6.21 -15.14
CA TRP A 371 11.85 -7.18 -16.21
C TRP A 371 12.11 -8.58 -15.69
N THR A 372 11.19 -9.50 -15.94
CA THR A 372 11.31 -10.89 -15.51
C THR A 372 11.02 -11.84 -16.65
N LEU A 373 11.98 -12.72 -16.96
CA LEU A 373 11.82 -13.78 -17.97
C LEU A 373 11.41 -15.12 -17.32
N PRO A 374 10.53 -15.90 -17.97
CA PRO A 374 10.31 -17.28 -17.59
C PRO A 374 11.58 -18.12 -17.83
N GLU A 375 11.73 -19.25 -17.13
CA GLU A 375 12.92 -20.11 -17.26
C GLU A 375 13.10 -20.66 -18.68
N ASP A 376 11.98 -20.98 -19.32
CA ASP A 376 11.96 -21.62 -20.65
C ASP A 376 11.68 -20.57 -21.76
N ALA A 377 12.14 -19.31 -21.60
CA ALA A 377 11.98 -18.27 -22.62
C ALA A 377 12.68 -18.68 -23.93
N GLU A 378 11.97 -18.57 -25.04
CA GLU A 378 12.46 -18.93 -26.37
C GLU A 378 12.50 -17.68 -27.28
N PRO A 379 13.56 -17.47 -28.07
CA PRO A 379 13.68 -16.32 -28.95
C PRO A 379 12.50 -16.17 -29.91
N GLY A 380 11.85 -14.99 -29.88
CA GLY A 380 10.72 -14.61 -30.73
C GLY A 380 9.43 -15.42 -30.51
N ALA A 381 9.30 -16.11 -29.36
CA ALA A 381 8.16 -16.98 -29.10
C ALA A 381 7.54 -16.80 -27.70
N THR A 382 8.16 -15.98 -26.83
CA THR A 382 7.68 -15.74 -25.46
C THR A 382 6.64 -14.63 -25.44
N PRO A 383 5.39 -14.87 -24.99
CA PRO A 383 4.41 -13.81 -24.79
C PRO A 383 4.84 -12.92 -23.62
N ALA A 384 4.43 -11.65 -23.64
CA ALA A 384 4.78 -10.71 -22.59
C ALA A 384 3.55 -10.02 -21.98
N ILE A 385 3.57 -9.81 -20.66
CA ILE A 385 2.60 -9.01 -19.92
C ILE A 385 3.26 -7.69 -19.55
N VAL A 386 2.60 -6.57 -19.86
CA VAL A 386 2.93 -5.26 -19.29
C VAL A 386 2.00 -5.04 -18.10
N ASP A 387 2.54 -5.21 -16.89
CA ASP A 387 1.79 -5.12 -15.63
C ASP A 387 1.87 -3.72 -15.05
N ILE A 388 0.81 -2.94 -15.22
CA ILE A 388 0.71 -1.53 -14.88
C ILE A 388 0.12 -1.37 -13.48
N HIS A 389 0.88 -0.71 -12.58
CA HIS A 389 0.44 -0.52 -11.20
C HIS A 389 -0.71 0.48 -11.06
N GLY A 390 -1.42 0.40 -9.94
CA GLY A 390 -2.44 1.36 -9.54
C GLY A 390 -1.86 2.63 -8.91
N GLY A 391 -2.70 3.49 -8.43
CA GLY A 391 -2.31 4.73 -7.76
C GLY A 391 -2.97 5.94 -8.40
N PRO A 392 -2.31 6.76 -9.23
CA PRO A 392 -0.99 6.69 -9.90
C PRO A 392 0.22 6.83 -8.98
N GLU A 393 0.11 7.61 -7.94
CA GLU A 393 1.16 7.92 -6.95
C GLU A 393 1.50 6.69 -6.10
N HIS A 394 1.89 5.63 -6.78
CA HIS A 394 2.34 4.35 -6.22
C HIS A 394 3.59 3.89 -6.99
N GLN A 395 4.23 2.82 -6.56
CA GLN A 395 5.43 2.26 -7.18
C GLN A 395 5.31 0.75 -7.29
N ARG A 396 5.67 0.18 -8.45
CA ARG A 396 6.05 -1.23 -8.47
C ARG A 396 7.35 -1.38 -7.71
N ARG A 397 7.38 -2.39 -6.83
CA ARG A 397 8.57 -2.74 -6.04
C ARG A 397 8.89 -4.24 -6.24
N PRO A 398 10.15 -4.65 -6.04
CA PRO A 398 10.59 -6.01 -6.30
C PRO A 398 10.24 -7.01 -5.18
N TRP A 399 8.99 -7.04 -4.74
CA TRP A 399 8.48 -8.02 -3.79
C TRP A 399 7.80 -9.19 -4.48
N PHE A 400 7.47 -10.22 -3.73
CA PHE A 400 6.87 -11.45 -4.24
C PHE A 400 5.40 -11.26 -4.60
N TYR A 401 5.09 -11.49 -5.87
CA TYR A 401 3.71 -11.59 -6.34
C TYR A 401 3.43 -13.04 -6.76
N PRO A 402 2.56 -13.79 -6.04
CA PRO A 402 2.20 -15.16 -6.41
C PRO A 402 1.69 -15.26 -7.85
N THR A 403 0.90 -14.28 -8.29
CA THR A 403 0.30 -14.22 -9.63
C THR A 403 1.34 -13.95 -10.72
N LYS A 404 2.33 -13.09 -10.47
CA LYS A 404 3.49 -12.92 -11.36
C LYS A 404 4.25 -14.23 -11.53
N GLN A 405 4.59 -14.91 -10.43
CA GLN A 405 5.29 -16.19 -10.48
C GLN A 405 4.47 -17.28 -11.19
N PHE A 406 3.13 -17.23 -11.06
CA PHE A 406 2.22 -18.08 -11.82
C PHE A 406 2.33 -17.81 -13.33
N PHE A 407 2.23 -16.55 -13.79
CA PHE A 407 2.34 -16.22 -15.21
C PHE A 407 3.72 -16.56 -15.79
N LEU A 408 4.79 -16.35 -15.03
CA LEU A 408 6.14 -16.79 -15.40
C LEU A 408 6.21 -18.33 -15.60
N ASN A 409 5.52 -19.08 -14.73
CA ASN A 409 5.42 -20.54 -14.87
C ASN A 409 4.55 -20.99 -16.05
N GLU A 410 3.57 -20.18 -16.46
CA GLU A 410 2.79 -20.37 -17.68
C GLU A 410 3.54 -19.94 -18.96
N GLY A 411 4.76 -19.39 -18.82
CA GLY A 411 5.64 -19.03 -19.92
C GLY A 411 5.54 -17.58 -20.39
N TYR A 412 4.87 -16.71 -19.66
CA TYR A 412 4.85 -15.27 -19.94
C TYR A 412 6.08 -14.58 -19.36
N ALA A 413 6.67 -13.67 -20.10
CA ALA A 413 7.57 -12.65 -19.56
C ALA A 413 6.74 -11.51 -18.96
N VAL A 414 7.28 -10.81 -17.94
CA VAL A 414 6.55 -9.72 -17.26
C VAL A 414 7.42 -8.47 -17.20
N LEU A 415 6.88 -7.35 -17.70
CA LEU A 415 7.45 -6.02 -17.56
C LEU A 415 6.54 -5.19 -16.64
N GLU A 416 7.13 -4.64 -15.57
CA GLU A 416 6.45 -3.86 -14.54
C GLU A 416 6.99 -2.42 -14.54
N PRO A 417 6.45 -1.51 -15.36
CA PRO A 417 6.96 -0.16 -15.48
C PRO A 417 6.53 0.72 -14.31
N ASN A 418 7.45 1.58 -13.83
CA ASN A 418 7.17 2.71 -12.96
C ASN A 418 7.06 3.97 -13.84
N VAL A 419 5.91 4.11 -14.49
CA VAL A 419 5.63 5.25 -15.40
C VAL A 419 5.78 6.59 -14.68
N ARG A 420 5.93 7.70 -15.45
CA ARG A 420 5.82 9.03 -14.84
C ARG A 420 4.55 9.16 -14.01
N GLY A 421 4.60 9.82 -12.87
CA GLY A 421 3.53 9.83 -11.88
C GLY A 421 3.75 8.84 -10.72
N SER A 422 4.64 7.84 -10.88
CA SER A 422 4.96 6.90 -9.81
C SER A 422 5.68 7.57 -8.64
N SER A 423 5.42 7.09 -7.42
CA SER A 423 6.18 7.46 -6.22
C SER A 423 7.56 6.79 -6.18
N GLY A 424 8.39 7.14 -5.18
CA GLY A 424 9.71 6.55 -4.97
C GLY A 424 10.86 7.24 -5.72
N TYR A 425 10.56 8.16 -6.64
CA TYR A 425 11.52 8.87 -7.50
C TYR A 425 11.51 10.39 -7.28
N GLY A 426 11.04 10.84 -6.14
CA GLY A 426 10.90 12.25 -5.78
C GLY A 426 9.58 12.88 -6.22
N LYS A 427 9.23 14.01 -5.56
CA LYS A 427 7.99 14.76 -5.81
C LYS A 427 7.86 15.23 -7.25
N ALA A 428 8.96 15.68 -7.86
CA ALA A 428 8.96 16.14 -9.24
C ALA A 428 8.61 15.03 -10.25
N TYR A 429 8.99 13.77 -9.97
CA TYR A 429 8.61 12.63 -10.81
C TYR A 429 7.13 12.29 -10.66
N THR A 430 6.61 12.34 -9.45
CA THR A 430 5.21 12.04 -9.13
C THR A 430 4.26 13.05 -9.82
N HIS A 431 4.61 14.34 -9.90
CA HIS A 431 3.80 15.35 -10.58
C HIS A 431 3.88 15.37 -12.12
N LEU A 432 4.59 14.44 -12.74
CA LEU A 432 4.80 14.44 -14.19
C LEU A 432 3.56 14.10 -15.02
N ASP A 433 2.56 13.47 -14.42
CA ASP A 433 1.34 13.07 -15.12
C ASP A 433 0.05 13.73 -14.58
N ASP A 434 0.17 14.76 -13.73
CA ASP A 434 -1.00 15.45 -13.19
C ASP A 434 -1.88 16.08 -14.26
N ARG A 435 -3.20 15.92 -14.10
CA ARG A 435 -4.27 16.60 -14.86
C ARG A 435 -4.06 16.51 -16.38
N GLU A 436 -3.70 17.62 -17.03
CA GLU A 436 -3.53 17.73 -18.50
C GLU A 436 -2.42 16.82 -19.05
N LYS A 437 -1.50 16.39 -18.19
CA LYS A 437 -0.39 15.50 -18.55
C LYS A 437 -0.73 14.01 -18.36
N ARG A 438 -1.91 13.68 -17.86
CA ARG A 438 -2.31 12.30 -17.55
C ARG A 438 -2.02 11.32 -18.67
N MET A 439 -2.27 11.73 -19.91
CA MET A 439 -2.01 10.87 -21.08
C MET A 439 -0.52 10.74 -21.45
N ASP A 440 0.39 11.46 -20.78
CA ASP A 440 1.83 11.28 -20.99
C ASP A 440 2.32 9.98 -20.34
N SER A 441 1.72 9.55 -19.22
CA SER A 441 1.99 8.23 -18.61
C SER A 441 1.53 7.07 -19.52
N VAL A 442 0.46 7.24 -20.29
CA VAL A 442 0.02 6.27 -21.30
C VAL A 442 1.03 6.13 -22.46
N LYS A 443 1.73 7.23 -22.81
CA LYS A 443 2.83 7.19 -23.78
C LYS A 443 4.04 6.42 -23.26
N ASP A 444 4.29 6.42 -21.94
CA ASP A 444 5.34 5.58 -21.33
C ASP A 444 5.02 4.10 -21.51
N ILE A 445 3.74 3.70 -21.46
CA ILE A 445 3.31 2.33 -21.76
C ILE A 445 3.56 1.98 -23.22
N ARG A 446 3.33 2.91 -24.15
CA ARG A 446 3.68 2.70 -25.57
C ARG A 446 5.19 2.49 -25.74
N ALA A 447 6.01 3.30 -25.06
CA ALA A 447 7.46 3.14 -25.07
C ALA A 447 7.92 1.80 -24.43
N ALA A 448 7.22 1.33 -23.40
CA ALA A 448 7.45 -0.01 -22.82
C ALA A 448 7.25 -1.13 -23.86
N VAL A 449 6.19 -1.03 -24.69
CA VAL A 449 5.97 -1.98 -25.79
C VAL A 449 7.05 -1.87 -26.86
N ASP A 450 7.51 -0.64 -27.20
CA ASP A 450 8.61 -0.46 -28.15
C ASP A 450 9.91 -1.10 -27.63
N TRP A 451 10.17 -0.97 -26.32
CA TRP A 451 11.30 -1.64 -25.67
C TRP A 451 11.16 -3.18 -25.70
N LEU A 452 9.95 -3.72 -25.47
CA LEU A 452 9.68 -5.17 -25.57
C LEU A 452 9.96 -5.70 -26.99
N TYR A 453 9.69 -4.93 -28.05
CA TYR A 453 10.02 -5.33 -29.44
C TYR A 453 11.53 -5.49 -29.69
N GLU A 454 12.37 -4.89 -28.86
CA GLU A 454 13.82 -5.02 -28.95
C GLU A 454 14.37 -6.23 -28.19
N GLN A 455 13.54 -6.91 -27.37
CA GLN A 455 13.96 -8.09 -26.61
C GLN A 455 13.93 -9.34 -27.49
N GLU A 456 15.04 -10.08 -27.52
CA GLU A 456 15.22 -11.24 -28.41
C GLU A 456 14.18 -12.33 -28.15
N GLU A 457 13.73 -12.51 -26.92
CA GLU A 457 12.81 -13.57 -26.50
C GLU A 457 11.35 -13.27 -26.83
N VAL A 458 10.96 -12.00 -26.89
CA VAL A 458 9.56 -11.58 -26.95
C VAL A 458 8.95 -11.84 -28.33
N ASP A 459 7.74 -12.39 -28.32
CA ASP A 459 6.85 -12.44 -29.50
C ASP A 459 6.08 -11.10 -29.60
N PRO A 460 6.36 -10.25 -30.58
CA PRO A 460 5.75 -8.93 -30.70
C PRO A 460 4.24 -8.96 -30.97
N ASP A 461 3.70 -10.08 -31.42
CA ASP A 461 2.27 -10.25 -31.69
C ASP A 461 1.49 -10.78 -30.47
N ARG A 462 2.18 -11.04 -29.34
CA ARG A 462 1.62 -11.66 -28.13
C ARG A 462 1.89 -10.82 -26.86
N ILE A 463 1.60 -9.52 -26.92
CA ILE A 463 1.75 -8.60 -25.79
C ILE A 463 0.40 -8.32 -25.17
N VAL A 464 0.32 -8.46 -23.83
CA VAL A 464 -0.89 -8.28 -23.02
C VAL A 464 -0.77 -7.02 -22.17
N ALA A 465 -1.80 -6.16 -22.20
CA ALA A 465 -1.95 -5.08 -21.24
C ALA A 465 -2.65 -5.62 -19.97
N TYR A 466 -2.09 -5.35 -18.79
CA TYR A 466 -2.60 -5.86 -17.52
C TYR A 466 -2.49 -4.78 -16.45
N GLY A 467 -3.54 -4.54 -15.65
CA GLY A 467 -3.46 -3.52 -14.60
C GLY A 467 -4.71 -3.38 -13.74
N ARG A 468 -4.52 -2.85 -12.53
CA ARG A 468 -5.57 -2.67 -11.52
C ARG A 468 -5.75 -1.18 -11.16
N SER A 469 -7.00 -0.76 -10.92
CA SER A 469 -7.35 0.59 -10.46
C SER A 469 -6.91 1.65 -11.47
N TYR A 470 -6.02 2.56 -11.10
CA TYR A 470 -5.38 3.45 -12.07
C TYR A 470 -4.66 2.66 -13.18
N GLY A 471 -4.00 1.54 -12.85
CA GLY A 471 -3.44 0.62 -13.87
C GLY A 471 -4.51 0.06 -14.80
N GLY A 472 -5.72 -0.21 -14.31
CA GLY A 472 -6.89 -0.58 -15.11
C GLY A 472 -7.33 0.53 -16.07
N PHE A 473 -7.36 1.80 -15.59
CA PHE A 473 -7.53 2.97 -16.47
C PHE A 473 -6.43 3.00 -17.55
N MET A 474 -5.16 2.83 -17.15
CA MET A 474 -4.03 2.83 -18.09
C MET A 474 -4.14 1.72 -19.15
N VAL A 475 -4.63 0.54 -18.77
CA VAL A 475 -4.95 -0.54 -19.72
C VAL A 475 -6.00 -0.09 -20.73
N LEU A 476 -7.14 0.45 -20.27
CA LEU A 476 -8.19 0.96 -21.13
C LEU A 476 -7.70 2.08 -22.06
N ALA A 477 -6.92 3.02 -21.52
CA ALA A 477 -6.33 4.11 -22.28
C ALA A 477 -5.30 3.60 -23.31
N ALA A 478 -4.46 2.62 -22.94
CA ALA A 478 -3.47 2.06 -23.85
C ALA A 478 -4.10 1.30 -25.03
N ILE A 479 -5.17 0.53 -24.80
CA ILE A 479 -5.86 -0.20 -25.88
C ILE A 479 -6.73 0.68 -26.76
N THR A 480 -7.12 1.87 -26.29
CA THR A 480 -7.81 2.88 -27.12
C THR A 480 -6.82 3.74 -27.90
N GLU A 481 -5.72 4.18 -27.27
CA GLU A 481 -4.72 5.04 -27.93
C GLU A 481 -3.85 4.27 -28.93
N TYR A 482 -3.49 3.02 -28.61
CA TYR A 482 -2.59 2.19 -29.41
C TYR A 482 -3.20 0.81 -29.69
N PRO A 483 -4.33 0.74 -30.46
CA PRO A 483 -5.12 -0.48 -30.60
C PRO A 483 -4.41 -1.62 -31.34
N ASP A 484 -3.36 -1.33 -32.10
CA ASP A 484 -2.70 -2.28 -33.01
C ASP A 484 -1.59 -3.10 -32.33
N VAL A 485 -1.28 -2.85 -31.03
CA VAL A 485 -0.12 -3.47 -30.36
C VAL A 485 -0.48 -4.55 -29.35
N TRP A 486 -1.75 -4.73 -29.04
CA TRP A 486 -2.20 -5.61 -27.94
C TRP A 486 -2.87 -6.87 -28.48
N ALA A 487 -2.38 -8.04 -28.03
CA ALA A 487 -3.03 -9.32 -28.29
C ALA A 487 -4.29 -9.49 -27.44
N ALA A 488 -4.25 -9.09 -26.17
CA ALA A 488 -5.36 -9.10 -25.23
C ALA A 488 -5.15 -8.02 -24.15
N ALA A 489 -6.21 -7.74 -23.38
CA ALA A 489 -6.15 -6.84 -22.25
C ALA A 489 -6.89 -7.44 -21.04
N VAL A 490 -6.34 -7.24 -19.84
CA VAL A 490 -6.95 -7.63 -18.56
C VAL A 490 -6.93 -6.40 -17.67
N GLU A 491 -8.11 -5.92 -17.27
CA GLU A 491 -8.23 -4.82 -16.35
C GLU A 491 -9.05 -5.19 -15.11
N PHE A 492 -8.67 -4.63 -13.99
CA PHE A 492 -9.33 -4.83 -12.71
C PHE A 492 -9.74 -3.47 -12.16
N VAL A 493 -11.01 -3.32 -11.82
CA VAL A 493 -11.57 -2.13 -11.16
C VAL A 493 -11.10 -0.81 -11.79
N GLY A 494 -10.96 -0.78 -13.14
CA GLY A 494 -10.44 0.36 -13.89
C GLY A 494 -11.44 1.51 -14.02
N ILE A 495 -10.92 2.74 -14.16
CA ILE A 495 -11.72 3.93 -14.41
C ILE A 495 -11.94 4.06 -15.92
N ALA A 496 -13.19 3.96 -16.38
CA ALA A 496 -13.55 4.12 -17.78
C ALA A 496 -13.92 5.58 -18.14
N ASP A 497 -14.56 6.28 -17.20
CA ASP A 497 -15.02 7.68 -17.37
C ASP A 497 -14.75 8.47 -16.08
N PHE A 498 -13.84 9.43 -16.13
CA PHE A 498 -13.50 10.28 -14.99
C PHE A 498 -14.64 11.20 -14.53
N GLU A 499 -15.61 11.55 -15.39
CA GLU A 499 -16.79 12.28 -14.94
C GLU A 499 -17.64 11.43 -14.01
N THR A 500 -18.03 10.20 -14.46
CA THR A 500 -18.87 9.30 -13.66
C THR A 500 -18.12 8.76 -12.44
N PHE A 501 -16.82 8.54 -12.54
CA PHE A 501 -15.97 8.17 -11.42
C PHE A 501 -16.00 9.23 -10.31
N LEU A 502 -15.73 10.51 -10.61
CA LEU A 502 -15.74 11.58 -9.62
C LEU A 502 -17.15 11.89 -9.09
N GLU A 503 -18.21 11.66 -9.88
CA GLU A 503 -19.58 11.82 -9.41
C GLU A 503 -20.00 10.73 -8.40
N ASN A 504 -19.43 9.52 -8.49
CA ASN A 504 -19.90 8.33 -7.77
C ASN A 504 -18.86 7.70 -6.81
N THR A 505 -17.61 8.15 -6.81
CA THR A 505 -16.61 7.72 -5.80
C THR A 505 -17.01 8.21 -4.41
N GLY A 506 -16.44 7.62 -3.35
CA GLY A 506 -16.70 8.02 -1.98
C GLY A 506 -16.56 9.54 -1.79
N GLU A 507 -17.54 10.18 -1.18
CA GLU A 507 -17.62 11.64 -1.07
C GLU A 507 -16.39 12.23 -0.39
N TRP A 508 -15.86 11.55 0.64
CA TRP A 508 -14.71 11.96 1.44
C TRP A 508 -13.40 12.03 0.66
N ARG A 509 -13.27 11.27 -0.44
CA ARG A 509 -12.04 11.24 -1.25
C ARG A 509 -12.13 12.02 -2.56
N ARG A 510 -13.30 12.57 -2.89
CA ARG A 510 -13.54 13.26 -4.17
C ARG A 510 -12.63 14.47 -4.36
N ASP A 511 -12.42 15.28 -3.32
CA ASP A 511 -11.58 16.47 -3.40
C ASP A 511 -10.13 16.11 -3.64
N HIS A 512 -9.60 15.11 -2.93
CA HIS A 512 -8.28 14.56 -3.13
C HIS A 512 -8.09 14.04 -4.57
N ARG A 513 -9.07 13.27 -5.11
CA ARG A 513 -9.01 12.79 -6.49
C ARG A 513 -9.17 13.90 -7.53
N SER A 514 -9.89 14.96 -7.20
CA SER A 514 -10.02 16.13 -8.07
C SER A 514 -8.72 16.93 -8.17
N ALA A 515 -7.91 16.95 -7.13
CA ALA A 515 -6.58 17.56 -7.16
C ALA A 515 -5.67 16.88 -8.19
N GLU A 516 -5.77 15.58 -8.30
CA GLU A 516 -4.94 14.70 -9.13
C GLU A 516 -5.43 14.61 -10.60
N TYR A 517 -6.73 14.36 -10.81
CA TYR A 517 -7.30 14.13 -12.16
C TYR A 517 -7.92 15.38 -12.78
N GLY A 518 -8.19 16.40 -11.99
CA GLY A 518 -9.00 17.56 -12.35
C GLY A 518 -10.41 17.48 -11.79
N SER A 519 -11.03 18.64 -11.56
CA SER A 519 -12.35 18.73 -10.92
C SER A 519 -13.50 18.57 -11.91
N LEU A 520 -14.71 18.25 -11.39
CA LEU A 520 -15.95 18.21 -12.16
C LEU A 520 -16.33 19.56 -12.84
N GLU A 521 -15.67 20.65 -12.46
CA GLU A 521 -15.79 21.94 -13.17
C GLU A 521 -15.09 21.93 -14.52
N ASN A 522 -14.04 21.11 -14.70
CA ASN A 522 -13.29 20.96 -15.96
C ASN A 522 -13.68 19.66 -16.70
N ARG A 523 -14.96 19.52 -17.04
CA ARG A 523 -15.47 18.32 -17.74
C ARG A 523 -14.80 18.08 -19.11
N GLU A 524 -14.25 19.11 -19.74
CA GLU A 524 -13.55 18.96 -21.02
C GLU A 524 -12.25 18.15 -20.84
N LEU A 525 -11.50 18.43 -19.78
CA LEU A 525 -10.31 17.64 -19.42
C LEU A 525 -10.69 16.21 -19.07
N LEU A 526 -11.66 16.01 -18.16
CA LEU A 526 -12.09 14.67 -17.72
C LEU A 526 -12.50 13.80 -18.91
N ARG A 527 -13.23 14.37 -19.88
CA ARG A 527 -13.60 13.68 -21.11
C ARG A 527 -12.40 13.34 -21.99
N ALA A 528 -11.42 14.25 -22.09
CA ALA A 528 -10.26 14.04 -22.93
C ALA A 528 -9.34 12.92 -22.42
N ILE A 529 -9.39 12.60 -21.11
CA ILE A 529 -8.61 11.53 -20.51
C ILE A 529 -9.42 10.24 -20.26
N SER A 530 -10.73 10.23 -20.61
CA SER A 530 -11.64 9.09 -20.33
C SER A 530 -11.71 8.12 -21.50
N PRO A 531 -11.23 6.86 -21.34
CA PRO A 531 -11.18 5.87 -22.44
C PRO A 531 -12.54 5.53 -23.04
N ILE A 532 -13.63 5.68 -22.28
CA ILE A 532 -14.99 5.37 -22.72
C ILE A 532 -15.42 6.10 -23.99
N HIS A 533 -14.83 7.29 -24.24
CA HIS A 533 -15.17 8.12 -25.40
C HIS A 533 -14.49 7.64 -26.70
N ASP A 534 -13.43 6.84 -26.57
CA ASP A 534 -12.64 6.28 -27.66
C ASP A 534 -12.76 4.75 -27.79
N VAL A 535 -13.76 4.15 -27.14
CA VAL A 535 -14.03 2.70 -27.14
C VAL A 535 -14.14 2.11 -28.55
N ASP A 536 -14.52 2.93 -29.53
CA ASP A 536 -14.60 2.55 -30.95
C ASP A 536 -13.26 2.09 -31.56
N ARG A 537 -12.15 2.43 -30.91
CA ARG A 537 -10.79 2.08 -31.33
C ARG A 537 -10.31 0.74 -30.77
N ILE A 538 -10.95 0.19 -29.72
CA ILE A 538 -10.56 -1.08 -29.11
C ILE A 538 -10.70 -2.22 -30.12
N GLN A 539 -9.63 -3.01 -30.32
CA GLN A 539 -9.57 -4.12 -31.25
C GLN A 539 -9.27 -5.46 -30.56
N CYS A 540 -8.47 -5.44 -29.48
CA CYS A 540 -8.10 -6.65 -28.75
C CYS A 540 -9.23 -7.14 -27.84
N PRO A 541 -9.30 -8.46 -27.58
CA PRO A 541 -10.16 -9.04 -26.54
C PRO A 541 -9.88 -8.40 -25.17
N LEU A 542 -10.93 -8.23 -24.36
CA LEU A 542 -10.86 -7.56 -23.05
C LEU A 542 -11.46 -8.44 -21.94
N PHE A 543 -10.71 -8.65 -20.87
CA PHE A 543 -11.20 -9.21 -19.61
C PHE A 543 -11.36 -8.10 -18.58
N VAL A 544 -12.50 -8.03 -17.90
CA VAL A 544 -12.84 -7.00 -16.91
C VAL A 544 -13.27 -7.67 -15.61
N GLN A 545 -12.61 -7.32 -14.50
CA GLN A 545 -12.96 -7.81 -13.17
C GLN A 545 -13.32 -6.64 -12.24
N HIS A 546 -14.32 -6.85 -11.34
CA HIS A 546 -14.72 -5.87 -10.34
C HIS A 546 -15.27 -6.52 -9.07
N GLY A 547 -15.14 -5.83 -7.92
CA GLY A 547 -15.88 -6.13 -6.70
C GLY A 547 -17.10 -5.22 -6.57
N ALA A 548 -18.26 -5.77 -6.25
CA ALA A 548 -19.50 -4.99 -6.15
C ALA A 548 -19.51 -4.00 -4.98
N ASN A 549 -18.69 -4.24 -3.95
CA ASN A 549 -18.58 -3.40 -2.76
C ASN A 549 -17.46 -2.35 -2.85
N ASP A 550 -16.85 -2.15 -4.04
CA ASP A 550 -15.74 -1.22 -4.22
C ASP A 550 -16.15 0.24 -3.92
N PRO A 551 -15.62 0.85 -2.81
CA PRO A 551 -15.92 2.23 -2.46
C PRO A 551 -15.03 3.24 -3.17
N ARG A 552 -13.98 2.77 -3.85
CA ARG A 552 -12.98 3.60 -4.52
C ARG A 552 -13.36 3.86 -5.96
N VAL A 553 -13.58 2.78 -6.73
CA VAL A 553 -14.01 2.84 -8.13
C VAL A 553 -15.38 2.18 -8.23
N PRO A 554 -16.45 2.93 -8.52
CA PRO A 554 -17.79 2.36 -8.60
C PRO A 554 -17.90 1.29 -9.68
N VAL A 555 -18.59 0.17 -9.40
CA VAL A 555 -18.81 -0.94 -10.35
C VAL A 555 -19.46 -0.49 -11.66
N GLY A 556 -20.13 0.67 -11.66
CA GLY A 556 -20.68 1.31 -12.86
C GLY A 556 -19.63 1.61 -13.94
N GLU A 557 -18.36 1.79 -13.56
CA GLU A 557 -17.26 1.98 -14.52
C GLU A 557 -17.07 0.71 -15.38
N THR A 558 -17.03 -0.45 -14.75
CA THR A 558 -17.01 -1.76 -15.44
C THR A 558 -18.26 -1.99 -16.28
N GLU A 559 -19.45 -1.66 -15.77
CA GLU A 559 -20.69 -1.91 -16.49
C GLU A 559 -20.76 -1.13 -17.81
N GLN A 560 -20.42 0.15 -17.78
CA GLN A 560 -20.47 1.01 -18.97
C GLN A 560 -19.41 0.62 -20.02
N ILE A 561 -18.18 0.30 -19.62
CA ILE A 561 -17.13 -0.08 -20.60
C ILE A 561 -17.47 -1.42 -21.27
N VAL A 562 -17.91 -2.41 -20.49
CA VAL A 562 -18.29 -3.73 -21.01
C VAL A 562 -19.47 -3.63 -21.99
N GLU A 563 -20.49 -2.82 -21.69
CA GLU A 563 -21.62 -2.61 -22.59
C GLU A 563 -21.16 -2.02 -23.93
N ARG A 564 -20.34 -0.96 -23.88
CA ARG A 564 -19.82 -0.30 -25.08
C ARG A 564 -18.93 -1.21 -25.93
N VAL A 565 -18.05 -1.99 -25.32
CA VAL A 565 -17.16 -2.92 -26.04
C VAL A 565 -18.00 -4.03 -26.71
N ARG A 566 -19.03 -4.57 -26.04
CA ARG A 566 -19.95 -5.56 -26.60
C ARG A 566 -20.72 -5.05 -27.81
N GLU A 567 -21.20 -3.80 -27.77
CA GLU A 567 -21.88 -3.16 -28.90
C GLU A 567 -21.00 -3.09 -30.16
N ARG A 568 -19.67 -3.07 -29.97
CA ARG A 568 -18.68 -3.06 -31.07
C ARG A 568 -18.39 -4.46 -31.63
N GLY A 569 -18.85 -5.52 -30.94
CA GLY A 569 -18.60 -6.90 -31.32
C GLY A 569 -17.17 -7.39 -30.99
N VAL A 570 -16.43 -6.67 -30.15
CA VAL A 570 -15.14 -7.10 -29.61
C VAL A 570 -15.40 -8.13 -28.50
N PRO A 571 -14.64 -9.24 -28.44
CA PRO A 571 -14.78 -10.20 -27.36
C PRO A 571 -14.54 -9.52 -26.00
N VAL A 572 -15.48 -9.66 -25.07
CA VAL A 572 -15.32 -9.13 -23.71
C VAL A 572 -15.90 -10.09 -22.69
N GLU A 573 -15.09 -10.45 -21.72
CA GLU A 573 -15.48 -11.22 -20.55
C GLU A 573 -15.60 -10.30 -19.33
N LYS A 574 -16.67 -10.48 -18.53
CA LYS A 574 -16.91 -9.72 -17.29
C LYS A 574 -17.02 -10.67 -16.12
N LEU A 575 -16.28 -10.40 -15.05
CA LEU A 575 -16.35 -11.06 -13.76
C LEU A 575 -16.60 -10.03 -12.65
N VAL A 576 -17.72 -10.18 -11.92
CA VAL A 576 -18.03 -9.33 -10.77
C VAL A 576 -18.28 -10.23 -9.57
N PHE A 577 -17.59 -9.97 -8.46
CA PHE A 577 -17.82 -10.61 -7.17
C PHE A 577 -18.70 -9.74 -6.29
N GLU A 578 -19.80 -10.31 -5.80
CA GLU A 578 -20.80 -9.58 -4.98
C GLU A 578 -20.35 -9.34 -3.53
N ASP A 579 -19.32 -10.07 -3.09
CA ASP A 579 -18.76 -10.09 -1.73
C ASP A 579 -17.33 -9.55 -1.66
N GLU A 580 -16.85 -8.86 -2.70
CA GLU A 580 -15.52 -8.24 -2.76
C GLU A 580 -15.61 -6.75 -3.04
N GLY A 581 -14.56 -6.03 -2.65
CA GLY A 581 -14.40 -4.59 -2.87
C GLY A 581 -13.34 -4.26 -3.92
N HIS A 582 -12.48 -3.26 -3.61
CA HIS A 582 -11.41 -2.82 -4.51
C HIS A 582 -10.35 -3.89 -4.77
N HIS A 583 -10.19 -4.81 -3.86
CA HIS A 583 -9.33 -5.98 -3.97
C HIS A 583 -10.12 -7.25 -3.79
N THR A 584 -9.82 -8.29 -4.58
CA THR A 584 -10.29 -9.64 -4.30
C THR A 584 -9.46 -10.20 -3.16
N THR A 585 -10.07 -10.50 -2.03
CA THR A 585 -9.39 -10.91 -0.79
C THR A 585 -9.67 -12.35 -0.39
N THR A 586 -10.81 -12.87 -0.80
CA THR A 586 -11.20 -14.25 -0.52
C THR A 586 -10.47 -15.20 -1.46
N ARG A 587 -9.76 -16.19 -0.93
CA ARG A 587 -8.95 -17.13 -1.73
C ARG A 587 -9.75 -17.86 -2.81
N SER A 588 -10.99 -18.26 -2.53
CA SER A 588 -11.84 -18.92 -3.55
C SER A 588 -12.14 -18.02 -4.74
N ASN A 589 -12.38 -16.73 -4.48
CA ASN A 589 -12.64 -15.74 -5.51
C ASN A 589 -11.36 -15.44 -6.31
N LEU A 590 -10.21 -15.33 -5.63
CA LEU A 590 -8.90 -15.21 -6.30
C LEU A 590 -8.60 -16.39 -7.22
N VAL A 591 -8.88 -17.62 -6.78
CA VAL A 591 -8.68 -18.81 -7.62
C VAL A 591 -9.58 -18.76 -8.86
N GLU A 592 -10.88 -18.45 -8.69
CA GLU A 592 -11.79 -18.29 -9.84
C GLU A 592 -11.34 -17.20 -10.79
N GLU A 593 -10.94 -16.04 -10.25
CA GLU A 593 -10.44 -14.89 -11.01
C GLU A 593 -9.27 -15.30 -11.92
N PHE A 594 -8.23 -15.91 -11.36
CA PHE A 594 -7.03 -16.25 -12.12
C PHE A 594 -7.17 -17.50 -12.99
N GLU A 595 -8.05 -18.46 -12.66
CA GLU A 595 -8.41 -19.55 -13.56
C GLU A 595 -9.14 -19.02 -14.82
N ARG A 596 -10.03 -18.05 -14.67
CA ARG A 596 -10.74 -17.43 -15.79
C ARG A 596 -9.81 -16.55 -16.63
N ILE A 597 -8.94 -15.75 -16.00
CA ILE A 597 -7.91 -14.96 -16.73
C ILE A 597 -7.01 -15.89 -17.54
N ARG A 598 -6.54 -16.99 -16.94
CA ARG A 598 -5.74 -17.97 -17.66
C ARG A 598 -6.48 -18.51 -18.88
N ALA A 599 -7.71 -18.97 -18.70
CA ALA A 599 -8.52 -19.51 -19.81
C ALA A 599 -8.75 -18.47 -20.91
N PHE A 600 -8.97 -17.20 -20.55
CA PHE A 600 -9.10 -16.09 -21.48
C PHE A 600 -7.80 -15.83 -22.26
N LEU A 601 -6.66 -15.82 -21.57
CA LEU A 601 -5.36 -15.65 -22.23
C LEU A 601 -5.00 -16.85 -23.12
N ASP A 602 -5.29 -18.08 -22.70
CA ASP A 602 -5.09 -19.30 -23.52
C ASP A 602 -5.92 -19.29 -24.83
N GLU A 603 -7.07 -18.58 -24.84
CA GLU A 603 -7.92 -18.46 -26.05
C GLU A 603 -7.43 -17.36 -27.01
N HIS A 604 -6.81 -16.30 -26.49
CA HIS A 604 -6.61 -15.07 -27.26
C HIS A 604 -5.13 -14.71 -27.48
N VAL A 605 -4.20 -15.30 -26.74
CA VAL A 605 -2.76 -15.06 -26.80
C VAL A 605 -1.99 -16.33 -27.19
#